data_173c7c739960e6aa8d75a88a353d4f60
#
_entry.id   173c7c739960e6aa8d75a88a353d4f60
#
_cell.length_a   1.000
_cell.length_b   1.000
_cell.length_c   1.000
_cell.angle_alpha   90.00
_cell.angle_beta   90.00
_cell.angle_gamma   90.00
#
_symmetry.space_group_name_H-M   'P 1'
#
loop_
_entity.id
_entity.type
_entity.pdbx_description
1 polymer ?
#
loop_
_entity_poly.entity_id
_entity_poly.type
_entity_poly.pdbx_seq_one_letter_code
_entity_poly.pdbx_strand_id
1 'polypeptide(L)' 'MRNWLKEARTKQRLTQKQMADALGITEAYYSRIECGDRQKNMDVSLAIGIGNILGMSVQEVIDAEEAEK' A
#
# COMPACT_ATOMS: atom_id res chain seq x y z
N MET A 1 -0.17 10.62 -5.35
CA MET A 1 -1.07 9.59 -4.80
C MET A 1 -0.74 8.24 -5.39
N ARG A 2 -0.77 7.23 -4.57
CA ARG A 2 -0.51 5.86 -5.04
C ARG A 2 -1.80 5.24 -5.56
N ASN A 3 -2.14 5.56 -6.79
CA ASN A 3 -3.38 5.05 -7.38
C ASN A 3 -3.38 3.52 -7.46
N TRP A 4 -2.22 2.93 -7.72
CA TRP A 4 -2.15 1.46 -7.80
C TRP A 4 -2.57 0.82 -6.47
N LEU A 5 -2.17 1.44 -5.36
CA LEU A 5 -2.48 0.89 -4.04
C LEU A 5 -3.97 1.04 -3.75
N LYS A 6 -4.52 2.19 -4.04
CA LYS A 6 -5.95 2.41 -3.84
C LYS A 6 -6.77 1.45 -4.70
N GLU A 7 -6.38 1.27 -5.94
CA GLU A 7 -7.09 0.37 -6.83
C GLU A 7 -6.99 -1.09 -6.37
N ALA A 8 -5.81 -1.52 -5.98
CA ALA A 8 -5.64 -2.88 -5.51
C ALA A 8 -6.44 -3.13 -4.24
N ARG A 9 -6.45 -2.14 -3.35
CA ARG A 9 -7.19 -2.24 -2.10
C ARG A 9 -8.70 -2.35 -2.37
N THR A 10 -9.22 -1.45 -3.19
CA THR A 10 -10.66 -1.44 -3.45
C THR A 10 -11.11 -2.66 -4.24
N LYS A 11 -10.23 -3.19 -5.07
CA LYS A 11 -10.51 -4.43 -5.78
C LYS A 11 -10.72 -5.59 -4.81
N GLN A 12 -10.02 -5.57 -3.68
CA GLN A 12 -10.16 -6.58 -2.64
C GLN A 12 -11.28 -6.21 -1.66
N ARG A 13 -11.97 -5.09 -1.91
CA ARG A 13 -13.07 -4.61 -1.06
C ARG A 13 -12.61 -4.35 0.37
N LEU A 14 -11.41 -3.80 0.50
CA LEU A 14 -10.87 -3.47 1.81
C LEU A 14 -10.93 -1.97 2.04
N THR A 15 -11.25 -1.60 3.28
CA THR A 15 -11.20 -0.19 3.67
C THR A 15 -9.79 0.17 4.10
N GLN A 16 -9.51 1.47 4.20
CA GLN A 16 -8.22 1.92 4.72
C GLN A 16 -8.00 1.42 6.14
N LYS A 17 -9.08 1.40 6.94
CA LYS A 17 -8.97 0.90 8.30
C LYS A 17 -8.59 -0.57 8.34
N GLN A 18 -9.19 -1.36 7.47
CA GLN A 18 -8.87 -2.78 7.40
C GLN A 18 -7.42 -3.02 7.00
N MET A 19 -6.93 -2.23 6.04
CA MET A 19 -5.54 -2.32 5.65
C MET A 19 -4.62 -1.94 6.80
N ALA A 20 -4.96 -0.86 7.50
CA ALA A 20 -4.14 -0.40 8.61
C ALA A 20 -4.11 -1.45 9.72
N ASP A 21 -5.25 -2.02 10.05
CA ASP A 21 -5.32 -3.06 11.07
C ASP A 21 -4.47 -4.26 10.70
N ALA A 22 -4.54 -4.67 9.44
CA ALA A 22 -3.78 -5.82 8.97
C ALA A 22 -2.28 -5.54 8.98
N LEU A 23 -1.89 -4.29 8.76
CA LEU A 23 -0.49 -3.90 8.78
C LEU A 23 0.03 -3.55 10.16
N GLY A 24 -0.87 -3.45 11.15
CA GLY A 24 -0.47 -3.09 12.51
C GLY A 24 -0.11 -1.62 12.65
N ILE A 25 -0.71 -0.77 11.86
CA ILE A 25 -0.45 0.68 11.89
C ILE A 25 -1.77 1.41 12.06
N THR A 26 -1.69 2.72 12.29
CA THR A 26 -2.91 3.52 12.41
C THR A 26 -3.50 3.81 11.04
N GLU A 27 -4.80 4.05 11.03
CA GLU A 27 -5.48 4.39 9.79
C GLU A 27 -4.93 5.69 9.20
N ALA A 28 -4.61 6.66 10.07
CA ALA A 28 -4.05 7.92 9.61
C ALA A 28 -2.71 7.70 8.90
N TYR A 29 -1.88 6.83 9.45
CA TYR A 29 -0.60 6.52 8.82
C TYR A 29 -0.81 5.83 7.48
N TYR A 30 -1.72 4.86 7.44
CA TYR A 30 -2.01 4.18 6.18
C TYR A 30 -2.53 5.15 5.14
N SER A 31 -3.41 6.07 5.56
CA SER A 31 -3.95 7.07 4.65
C SER A 31 -2.84 7.89 4.03
N ARG A 32 -1.83 8.26 4.80
CA ARG A 32 -0.69 9.00 4.27
C ARG A 32 0.09 8.18 3.26
N ILE A 33 0.23 6.88 3.51
CA ILE A 33 0.93 6.01 2.57
C ILE A 33 0.19 6.00 1.24
N GLU A 34 -1.11 5.88 1.28
CA GLU A 34 -1.91 5.81 0.07
C GLU A 34 -1.95 7.15 -0.65
N CYS A 35 -2.02 8.23 0.10
CA CYS A 35 -2.02 9.57 -0.50
C CYS A 35 -0.71 9.89 -1.20
N GLY A 36 0.38 9.27 -0.75
CA GLY A 36 1.67 9.45 -1.41
C GLY A 36 2.22 10.85 -1.32
N ASP A 37 1.84 11.59 -0.27
CA ASP A 37 2.40 12.90 -0.11
C ASP A 37 3.83 12.81 0.39
N ARG A 38 4.29 11.63 0.69
CA ARG A 38 5.68 11.42 1.00
C ARG A 38 6.37 11.08 -0.24
N GLN A 39 7.33 11.73 -0.51
CA GLN A 39 8.14 11.43 -1.65
C GLN A 39 9.10 10.31 -1.36
N LYS A 40 9.05 9.78 -0.17
CA LYS A 40 9.90 8.67 0.17
C LYS A 40 9.50 7.40 -0.53
N ASN A 41 10.47 6.54 -0.74
CA ASN A 41 10.19 5.21 -1.21
C ASN A 41 9.51 4.42 -0.11
N MET A 42 8.63 3.51 -0.51
CA MET A 42 8.01 2.61 0.43
C MET A 42 9.10 1.67 0.95
N ASP A 43 9.19 1.46 2.27
CA ASP A 43 10.22 0.58 2.78
C ASP A 43 9.85 -0.88 2.52
N VAL A 44 10.86 -1.74 2.61
CA VAL A 44 10.70 -3.14 2.23
C VAL A 44 9.69 -3.86 3.12
N SER A 45 9.75 -3.60 4.43
CA SER A 45 8.81 -4.24 5.36
C SER A 45 7.37 -3.91 5.02
N LEU A 46 7.12 -2.65 4.70
CA LEU A 46 5.79 -2.21 4.35
C LEU A 46 5.34 -2.83 3.03
N ALA A 47 6.25 -2.90 2.07
CA ALA A 47 5.94 -3.49 0.77
C ALA A 47 5.58 -4.97 0.93
N ILE A 48 6.32 -5.69 1.76
CA ILE A 48 6.03 -7.09 2.02
C ILE A 48 4.64 -7.25 2.65
N GLY A 49 4.35 -6.43 3.66
CA GLY A 49 3.06 -6.49 4.33
C GLY A 49 1.89 -6.20 3.41
N ILE A 50 2.02 -5.17 2.61
CA ILE A 50 0.99 -4.80 1.65
C ILE A 50 0.80 -5.92 0.62
N GLY A 51 1.90 -6.45 0.11
CA GLY A 51 1.83 -7.54 -0.85
C GLY A 51 1.12 -8.76 -0.30
N ASN A 52 1.43 -9.11 0.94
CA ASN A 52 0.79 -10.25 1.59
C ASN A 52 -0.72 -10.07 1.69
N ILE A 53 -1.16 -8.86 2.02
CA ILE A 53 -2.58 -8.59 2.18
C ILE A 53 -3.28 -8.58 0.83
N LEU A 54 -2.65 -8.02 -0.18
CA LEU A 54 -3.26 -7.84 -1.49
C LEU A 54 -2.99 -8.98 -2.46
N GLY A 55 -2.23 -10.00 -2.03
CA GLY A 55 -1.92 -11.11 -2.88
C GLY A 55 -0.91 -10.77 -3.97
N MET A 56 -0.02 -9.82 -3.68
CA MET A 56 1.01 -9.40 -4.63
C MET A 56 2.38 -9.79 -4.09
N SER A 57 3.28 -10.12 -5.00
CA SER A 57 4.66 -10.37 -4.59
C SER A 57 5.34 -9.02 -4.31
N VAL A 58 6.46 -9.07 -3.59
CA VAL A 58 7.23 -7.86 -3.33
C VAL A 58 7.63 -7.19 -4.63
N GLN A 59 8.02 -7.99 -5.62
CA GLN A 59 8.43 -7.45 -6.91
C GLN A 59 7.27 -6.74 -7.60
N GLU A 60 6.06 -7.29 -7.50
CA GLU A 60 4.89 -6.65 -8.08
C GLU A 60 4.59 -5.31 -7.41
N VAL A 61 4.76 -5.24 -6.09
CA VAL A 61 4.59 -3.98 -5.37
C VAL A 61 5.62 -2.96 -5.84
N ILE A 62 6.86 -3.38 -5.95
CA ILE A 62 7.94 -2.49 -6.40
C ILE A 62 7.69 -2.01 -7.81
N ASP A 63 7.26 -2.91 -8.69
CA ASP A 63 6.98 -2.55 -10.08
C ASP A 63 5.85 -1.54 -10.16
N ALA A 64 4.81 -1.72 -9.34
CA ALA A 64 3.68 -0.78 -9.33
C ALA A 64 4.12 0.60 -8.84
N GLU A 65 4.98 0.63 -7.82
CA GLU A 65 5.52 1.89 -7.32
C GLU A 65 6.33 2.60 -8.41
N GLU A 66 7.16 1.85 -9.11
CA GLU A 66 8.00 2.43 -10.15
C GLU A 66 7.17 2.96 -11.31
N ALA A 67 6.09 2.25 -11.63
CA ALA A 67 5.24 2.63 -12.76
C ALA A 67 4.53 3.96 -12.53
N GLU A 68 4.32 4.34 -11.26
CA GLU A 68 3.60 5.57 -10.93
C GLU A 68 4.52 6.73 -10.53
N LYS A 69 5.79 6.58 -10.69
CA LYS A 69 6.73 7.64 -10.36
C LYS A 69 6.68 8.81 -11.29
#